data_5703fff4a5eb76d4025c6edb885aaa3c
#
_entry.id   5703fff4a5eb76d4025c6edb885aaa3c
#
_cell.length_a   1.000
_cell.length_b   1.000
_cell.length_c   1.000
_cell.angle_alpha   90.00
_cell.angle_beta   90.00
_cell.angle_gamma   90.00
#
_symmetry.space_group_name_H-M   'P 1'
#
loop_
_entity.id
_entity.type
_entity.pdbx_description
1 polymer ?
#
loop_
_entity_poly.entity_id
_entity_poly.type
_entity_poly.pdbx_seq_one_letter_code
_entity_poly.pdbx_strand_id
1 'polypeptide(L)'
;PEQNIRTTVSLPNGSGKTVRIAVFAGGEELTEAEKAGADIVGGKDLATKVSSEEKLDADIVISTPEMMAEVGQLGKILGPQGLMPNPKTGTVTPNVAKAVEDFKKGKVEIKNDKLGNIHLSIGKVSFDESKLLENLNEVIAEVNKAKPASSKGEFIKSMHLSSTMGPSVQ
;
A
#
# COMPACT_ATOMS: atom_id res chain seq x y z
N PRO A 1 -5.41 2.46 21.62
CA PRO A 1 -5.25 3.53 20.60
C PRO A 1 -3.80 3.68 20.12
N GLU A 2 -2.80 3.29 20.95
CA GLU A 2 -1.37 3.47 20.65
C GLU A 2 -0.73 2.30 19.88
N GLN A 3 -1.47 1.25 19.60
CA GLN A 3 -0.98 0.03 18.94
C GLN A 3 -1.31 -0.03 17.44
N ASN A 4 -1.47 1.12 16.81
CA ASN A 4 -1.69 1.18 15.38
C ASN A 4 -0.42 0.81 14.63
N ILE A 5 -0.49 -0.30 13.88
CA ILE A 5 0.54 -0.69 12.94
C ILE A 5 0.19 -0.13 11.58
N ARG A 6 1.16 0.52 10.99
CA ARG A 6 1.14 0.91 9.59
C ARG A 6 2.55 0.71 9.03
N THR A 7 2.73 -0.34 8.27
CA THR A 7 4.01 -0.73 7.67
C THR A 7 3.80 -1.25 6.26
N THR A 8 4.86 -1.51 5.56
CA THR A 8 4.81 -2.11 4.22
C THR A 8 5.58 -3.41 4.23
N VAL A 9 5.06 -4.39 3.50
CA VAL A 9 5.71 -5.68 3.25
C VAL A 9 5.99 -5.79 1.77
N SER A 10 7.16 -6.28 1.43
CA SER A 10 7.51 -6.65 0.06
C SER A 10 7.32 -8.15 -0.10
N LEU A 11 6.29 -8.54 -0.84
CA LEU A 11 6.02 -9.95 -1.10
C LEU A 11 6.99 -10.48 -2.16
N PRO A 12 7.81 -11.49 -1.88
CA PRO A 12 8.82 -11.99 -2.82
C PRO A 12 8.22 -12.51 -4.13
N ASN A 13 7.03 -13.09 -4.07
CA ASN A 13 6.32 -13.61 -5.24
C ASN A 13 5.21 -12.67 -5.75
N GLY A 14 5.14 -11.44 -5.22
CA GLY A 14 4.10 -10.49 -5.53
C GLY A 14 2.73 -10.86 -4.98
N SER A 15 1.76 -9.97 -5.14
CA SER A 15 0.36 -10.20 -4.72
C SER A 15 -0.50 -10.85 -5.83
N GLY A 16 0.03 -10.92 -7.06
CA GLY A 16 -0.71 -11.38 -8.23
C GLY A 16 -1.80 -10.42 -8.72
N LYS A 17 -2.00 -9.27 -8.08
CA LYS A 17 -2.89 -8.21 -8.55
C LYS A 17 -2.13 -7.24 -9.43
N THR A 18 -2.76 -6.84 -10.53
CA THR A 18 -2.33 -5.64 -11.26
C THR A 18 -2.74 -4.42 -10.46
N VAL A 19 -1.77 -3.76 -9.86
CA VAL A 19 -2.00 -2.56 -9.04
C VAL A 19 -1.93 -1.33 -9.93
N ARG A 20 -2.96 -0.50 -9.91
CA ARG A 20 -2.94 0.80 -10.60
C ARG A 20 -2.30 1.83 -9.69
N ILE A 21 -1.24 2.45 -10.17
CA ILE A 21 -0.47 3.42 -9.41
C ILE A 21 -0.71 4.81 -9.98
N ALA A 22 -1.19 5.70 -9.12
CA ALA A 22 -1.27 7.12 -9.42
C ALA A 22 -0.10 7.86 -8.77
N VAL A 23 0.52 8.76 -9.52
CA VAL A 23 1.68 9.52 -9.09
C VAL A 23 1.39 11.01 -9.18
N PHE A 24 1.56 11.69 -8.04
CA PHE A 24 1.54 13.15 -7.96
C PHE A 24 2.98 13.65 -7.85
N ALA A 25 3.50 14.18 -8.96
CA ALA A 25 4.85 14.68 -9.04
C ALA A 25 4.89 15.99 -9.83
N GLY A 26 6.02 16.68 -9.83
CA GLY A 26 6.28 17.90 -10.58
C GLY A 26 7.45 17.76 -11.54
N GLY A 27 7.40 18.50 -12.67
CA GLY A 27 8.56 18.64 -13.55
C GLY A 27 9.11 17.33 -14.14
N GLU A 28 10.40 17.09 -13.94
CA GLU A 28 11.11 15.92 -14.50
C GLU A 28 10.68 14.59 -13.88
N GLU A 29 10.23 14.61 -12.63
CA GLU A 29 9.76 13.41 -11.90
C GLU A 29 8.51 12.78 -12.55
N LEU A 30 7.70 13.56 -13.29
CA LEU A 30 6.57 13.04 -14.07
C LEU A 30 7.04 12.08 -15.15
N THR A 31 8.07 12.47 -15.91
CA THR A 31 8.61 11.63 -16.99
C THR A 31 9.30 10.37 -16.47
N GLU A 32 9.88 10.44 -15.29
CA GLU A 32 10.46 9.28 -14.61
C GLU A 32 9.38 8.31 -14.13
N ALA A 33 8.28 8.83 -13.59
CA ALA A 33 7.14 8.02 -13.16
C ALA A 33 6.47 7.30 -14.34
N GLU A 34 6.31 7.97 -15.48
CA GLU A 34 5.79 7.36 -16.71
C GLU A 34 6.71 6.25 -17.23
N LYS A 35 8.01 6.46 -17.25
CA LYS A 35 9.02 5.47 -17.66
C LYS A 35 9.03 4.25 -16.72
N ALA A 36 8.82 4.48 -15.41
CA ALA A 36 8.69 3.41 -14.42
C ALA A 36 7.36 2.64 -14.55
N GLY A 37 6.45 3.14 -15.39
CA GLY A 37 5.19 2.47 -15.72
C GLY A 37 4.03 2.83 -14.78
N ALA A 38 4.01 4.01 -14.17
CA ALA A 38 2.83 4.49 -13.47
C ALA A 38 1.64 4.61 -14.43
N ASP A 39 0.44 4.25 -13.96
CA ASP A 39 -0.77 4.21 -14.79
C ASP A 39 -1.40 5.59 -14.94
N ILE A 40 -1.33 6.39 -13.88
CA ILE A 40 -1.86 7.76 -13.84
C ILE A 40 -0.73 8.65 -13.31
N VAL A 41 -0.33 9.62 -14.10
CA VAL A 41 0.73 10.56 -13.72
C VAL A 41 0.22 11.97 -13.91
N GLY A 42 0.44 12.83 -12.93
CA GLY A 42 0.06 14.22 -13.03
C GLY A 42 0.50 15.08 -11.84
N GLY A 43 0.48 16.38 -12.05
CA GLY A 43 0.76 17.37 -11.04
C GLY A 43 -0.52 17.99 -10.47
N LYS A 44 -0.53 19.35 -10.43
CA LYS A 44 -1.69 20.13 -9.96
C LYS A 44 -2.96 19.88 -10.78
N ASP A 45 -2.80 19.64 -12.09
CA ASP A 45 -3.92 19.38 -13.00
C ASP A 45 -4.65 18.09 -12.60
N LEU A 46 -3.91 17.04 -12.23
CA LEU A 46 -4.48 15.79 -11.74
C LEU A 46 -5.17 16.01 -10.39
N ALA A 47 -4.57 16.79 -9.49
CA ALA A 47 -5.18 17.14 -8.21
C ALA A 47 -6.52 17.86 -8.40
N THR A 48 -6.59 18.78 -9.33
CA THR A 48 -7.82 19.50 -9.67
C THR A 48 -8.89 18.57 -10.25
N LYS A 49 -8.51 17.65 -11.15
CA LYS A 49 -9.42 16.65 -11.72
C LYS A 49 -9.99 15.72 -10.65
N VAL A 50 -9.14 15.18 -9.78
CA VAL A 50 -9.56 14.31 -8.67
C VAL A 50 -10.47 15.06 -7.70
N SER A 51 -10.24 16.35 -7.47
CA SER A 51 -11.12 17.19 -6.66
C SER A 51 -12.51 17.39 -7.28
N SER A 52 -12.59 17.46 -8.61
CA SER A 52 -13.88 17.66 -9.33
C SER A 52 -14.65 16.35 -9.53
N GLU A 53 -13.95 15.25 -9.77
CA GLU A 53 -14.56 13.94 -10.05
C GLU A 53 -14.86 13.14 -8.78
N GLU A 54 -14.31 13.55 -7.62
CA GLU A 54 -14.39 12.89 -6.31
C GLU A 54 -13.97 11.40 -6.33
N LYS A 55 -13.35 10.94 -7.42
CA LYS A 55 -12.88 9.58 -7.63
C LYS A 55 -11.50 9.55 -8.25
N LEU A 56 -10.65 8.67 -7.71
CA LEU A 56 -9.38 8.29 -8.31
C LEU A 56 -9.40 6.78 -8.54
N ASP A 57 -9.30 6.36 -9.80
CA ASP A 57 -9.28 4.93 -10.17
C ASP A 57 -7.85 4.37 -10.05
N ALA A 58 -7.33 4.41 -8.84
CA ALA A 58 -6.01 3.90 -8.47
C ALA A 58 -6.08 3.11 -7.18
N ASP A 59 -5.20 2.12 -7.05
CA ASP A 59 -5.07 1.30 -5.84
C ASP A 59 -4.02 1.87 -4.88
N ILE A 60 -3.03 2.57 -5.42
CA ILE A 60 -1.95 3.19 -4.65
C ILE A 60 -1.68 4.59 -5.19
N VAL A 61 -1.47 5.52 -4.27
CA VAL A 61 -1.08 6.90 -4.58
C VAL A 61 0.31 7.18 -4.05
N ILE A 62 1.20 7.60 -4.93
CA ILE A 62 2.56 8.04 -4.62
C ILE A 62 2.63 9.54 -4.83
N SER A 63 3.30 10.24 -3.95
CA SER A 63 3.49 11.68 -4.05
C SER A 63 4.93 12.08 -3.72
N THR A 64 5.39 13.13 -4.39
CA THR A 64 6.61 13.81 -3.94
C THR A 64 6.32 14.68 -2.72
N PRO A 65 7.33 14.95 -1.87
CA PRO A 65 7.16 15.82 -0.71
C PRO A 65 6.63 17.22 -1.08
N GLU A 66 7.01 17.73 -2.24
CA GLU A 66 6.60 19.05 -2.74
C GLU A 66 5.11 19.10 -3.06
N MET A 67 4.57 18.02 -3.64
CA MET A 67 3.15 17.91 -4.01
C MET A 67 2.23 17.57 -2.84
N MET A 68 2.80 17.22 -1.67
CA MET A 68 2.01 16.86 -0.50
C MET A 68 1.09 18.00 -0.02
N ALA A 69 1.44 19.25 -0.25
CA ALA A 69 0.57 20.39 0.07
C ALA A 69 -0.75 20.36 -0.72
N GLU A 70 -0.66 20.04 -2.01
CA GLU A 70 -1.82 19.92 -2.92
C GLU A 70 -2.61 18.63 -2.63
N VAL A 71 -1.91 17.51 -2.48
CA VAL A 71 -2.53 16.21 -2.13
C VAL A 71 -3.21 16.26 -0.75
N GLY A 72 -2.68 17.07 0.17
CA GLY A 72 -3.29 17.31 1.48
C GLY A 72 -4.72 17.89 1.39
N GLN A 73 -4.99 18.71 0.40
CA GLN A 73 -6.33 19.24 0.15
C GLN A 73 -7.31 18.15 -0.31
N LEU A 74 -6.80 17.11 -0.99
CA LEU A 74 -7.55 15.93 -1.41
C LEU A 74 -7.78 14.92 -0.27
N GLY A 75 -7.29 15.20 0.93
CA GLY A 75 -7.41 14.31 2.09
C GLY A 75 -8.85 13.93 2.43
N LYS A 76 -9.84 14.79 2.12
CA LYS A 76 -11.25 14.49 2.31
C LYS A 76 -11.76 13.39 1.35
N ILE A 77 -11.15 13.25 0.17
CA ILE A 77 -11.50 12.28 -0.88
C ILE A 77 -10.64 11.01 -0.72
N LEU A 78 -9.33 11.17 -0.64
CA LEU A 78 -8.37 10.06 -0.57
C LEU A 78 -8.32 9.39 0.81
N GLY A 79 -8.66 10.12 1.88
CA GLY A 79 -8.65 9.60 3.25
C GLY A 79 -9.60 8.45 3.48
N PRO A 80 -10.91 8.59 3.19
CA PRO A 80 -11.89 7.51 3.32
C PRO A 80 -11.57 6.30 2.44
N GLN A 81 -10.98 6.51 1.27
CA GLN A 81 -10.56 5.45 0.35
C GLN A 81 -9.28 4.73 0.80
N GLY A 82 -8.57 5.29 1.79
CA GLY A 82 -7.29 4.73 2.25
C GLY A 82 -6.11 5.00 1.33
N LEU A 83 -6.29 5.87 0.34
CA LEU A 83 -5.30 6.19 -0.70
C LEU A 83 -4.36 7.34 -0.33
N MET A 84 -4.52 7.92 0.86
CA MET A 84 -3.70 9.05 1.29
C MET A 84 -2.23 8.67 1.42
N PRO A 85 -1.30 9.31 0.68
CA PRO A 85 0.12 9.04 0.79
C PRO A 85 0.65 9.27 2.19
N ASN A 86 1.58 8.42 2.64
CA ASN A 86 2.18 8.53 3.96
C ASN A 86 3.69 8.25 3.90
N PRO A 87 4.53 9.10 4.52
CA PRO A 87 5.97 8.87 4.58
C PRO A 87 6.37 7.54 5.23
N LYS A 88 5.60 7.07 6.23
CA LYS A 88 5.87 5.79 6.92
C LYS A 88 5.74 4.57 6.01
N THR A 89 4.90 4.64 5.01
CA THR A 89 4.69 3.56 4.03
C THR A 89 5.56 3.72 2.78
N GLY A 90 6.40 4.77 2.74
CA GLY A 90 7.26 5.05 1.60
C GLY A 90 6.52 5.46 0.33
N THR A 91 5.25 5.89 0.47
CA THR A 91 4.45 6.45 -0.63
C THR A 91 4.69 7.95 -0.83
N VAL A 92 5.43 8.58 0.09
CA VAL A 92 5.95 9.94 -0.07
C VAL A 92 7.47 9.85 -0.21
N THR A 93 7.99 10.05 -1.39
CA THR A 93 9.42 9.93 -1.69
C THR A 93 9.81 10.86 -2.83
N PRO A 94 11.03 11.40 -2.82
CA PRO A 94 11.58 12.13 -3.97
C PRO A 94 11.92 11.18 -5.14
N ASN A 95 12.21 9.91 -4.87
CA ASN A 95 12.53 8.93 -5.90
C ASN A 95 11.28 8.14 -6.29
N VAL A 96 10.48 8.72 -7.14
CA VAL A 96 9.18 8.18 -7.57
C VAL A 96 9.34 6.91 -8.40
N ALA A 97 10.34 6.86 -9.31
CA ALA A 97 10.56 5.72 -10.19
C ALA A 97 10.79 4.42 -9.39
N LYS A 98 11.68 4.46 -8.40
CA LYS A 98 11.95 3.32 -7.53
C LYS A 98 10.72 2.89 -6.73
N ALA A 99 9.96 3.84 -6.22
CA ALA A 99 8.74 3.54 -5.48
C ALA A 99 7.71 2.82 -6.36
N VAL A 100 7.49 3.31 -7.59
CA VAL A 100 6.58 2.68 -8.56
C VAL A 100 7.00 1.23 -8.84
N GLU A 101 8.30 0.99 -9.08
CA GLU A 101 8.81 -0.36 -9.28
C GLU A 101 8.59 -1.28 -8.08
N ASP A 102 8.89 -0.79 -6.86
CA ASP A 102 8.73 -1.57 -5.63
C ASP A 102 7.27 -2.00 -5.43
N PHE A 103 6.32 -1.08 -5.62
CA PHE A 103 4.90 -1.39 -5.51
C PHE A 103 4.42 -2.34 -6.62
N LYS A 104 4.94 -2.24 -7.83
CA LYS A 104 4.67 -3.19 -8.92
C LYS A 104 5.28 -4.57 -8.66
N LYS A 105 6.42 -4.65 -7.99
CA LYS A 105 7.05 -5.92 -7.58
C LYS A 105 6.33 -6.64 -6.45
N GLY A 106 5.33 -6.01 -5.83
CA GLY A 106 4.50 -6.63 -4.80
C GLY A 106 4.67 -6.06 -3.39
N LYS A 107 5.13 -4.82 -3.28
CA LYS A 107 5.08 -4.10 -2.01
C LYS A 107 3.63 -3.77 -1.67
N VAL A 108 3.18 -4.21 -0.50
CA VAL A 108 1.81 -4.02 -0.01
C VAL A 108 1.81 -3.28 1.32
N GLU A 109 0.88 -2.34 1.47
CA GLU A 109 0.69 -1.65 2.75
C GLU A 109 -0.09 -2.54 3.71
N ILE A 110 0.42 -2.67 4.93
CA ILE A 110 -0.27 -3.31 6.05
C ILE A 110 -0.79 -2.23 6.99
N LYS A 111 -2.07 -2.31 7.27
CA LYS A 111 -2.76 -1.42 8.20
C LYS A 111 -3.68 -2.26 9.09
N ASN A 112 -3.65 -2.01 10.39
CA ASN A 112 -4.64 -2.58 11.27
C ASN A 112 -5.92 -1.73 11.28
N ASP A 113 -7.04 -2.38 11.52
CA ASP A 113 -8.32 -1.74 11.75
C ASP A 113 -8.46 -1.24 13.21
N LYS A 114 -9.62 -0.68 13.55
CA LYS A 114 -9.92 -0.20 14.91
C LYS A 114 -9.98 -1.33 15.95
N LEU A 115 -10.22 -2.56 15.51
CA LEU A 115 -10.32 -3.75 16.35
C LEU A 115 -8.97 -4.46 16.51
N GLY A 116 -7.94 -4.03 15.77
CA GLY A 116 -6.60 -4.62 15.80
C GLY A 116 -6.41 -5.74 14.77
N ASN A 117 -7.35 -5.96 13.84
CA ASN A 117 -7.19 -6.96 12.79
C ASN A 117 -6.39 -6.39 11.63
N ILE A 118 -5.61 -7.25 10.99
CA ILE A 118 -4.86 -6.96 9.77
C ILE A 118 -5.48 -7.79 8.64
N HIS A 119 -5.85 -7.11 7.57
CA HIS A 119 -6.39 -7.73 6.36
C HIS A 119 -5.40 -7.56 5.22
N LEU A 120 -4.94 -8.67 4.65
CA LEU A 120 -3.93 -8.66 3.60
C LEU A 120 -4.18 -9.78 2.59
N SER A 121 -3.97 -9.49 1.32
CA SER A 121 -3.94 -10.51 0.27
C SER A 121 -2.50 -10.99 0.08
N ILE A 122 -2.26 -12.29 0.30
CA ILE A 122 -0.93 -12.91 0.16
C ILE A 122 -0.67 -13.48 -1.23
N GLY A 123 -1.68 -13.55 -2.08
CA GLY A 123 -1.57 -14.08 -3.43
C GLY A 123 -2.91 -14.46 -4.04
N LYS A 124 -2.87 -15.16 -5.15
CA LYS A 124 -4.04 -15.73 -5.85
C LYS A 124 -4.09 -17.24 -5.67
N VAL A 125 -5.26 -17.81 -5.85
CA VAL A 125 -5.48 -19.29 -5.82
C VAL A 125 -4.64 -20.00 -6.88
N SER A 126 -4.24 -19.32 -7.95
CA SER A 126 -3.38 -19.84 -9.00
C SER A 126 -1.90 -19.94 -8.63
N PHE A 127 -1.50 -19.47 -7.44
CA PHE A 127 -0.12 -19.57 -6.96
C PHE A 127 0.15 -20.95 -6.39
N ASP A 128 1.39 -21.43 -6.56
CA ASP A 128 1.86 -22.65 -5.91
C ASP A 128 1.90 -22.48 -4.39
N GLU A 129 1.68 -23.56 -3.66
CA GLU A 129 1.68 -23.57 -2.19
C GLU A 129 2.98 -23.01 -1.61
N SER A 130 4.13 -23.35 -2.19
CA SER A 130 5.44 -22.85 -1.77
C SER A 130 5.53 -21.31 -1.84
N LYS A 131 5.02 -20.69 -2.89
CA LYS A 131 4.99 -19.24 -3.08
C LYS A 131 4.08 -18.55 -2.08
N LEU A 132 2.94 -19.17 -1.77
CA LEU A 132 2.01 -18.66 -0.77
C LEU A 132 2.62 -18.74 0.63
N LEU A 133 3.33 -19.83 0.96
CA LEU A 133 4.03 -19.99 2.24
C LEU A 133 5.17 -18.97 2.39
N GLU A 134 5.96 -18.73 1.36
CA GLU A 134 7.00 -17.71 1.39
C GLU A 134 6.43 -16.32 1.65
N ASN A 135 5.38 -15.95 0.92
CA ASN A 135 4.71 -14.68 1.11
C ASN A 135 4.12 -14.55 2.53
N LEU A 136 3.50 -15.60 3.04
CA LEU A 136 2.93 -15.63 4.39
C LEU A 136 4.02 -15.45 5.47
N ASN A 137 5.12 -16.17 5.34
CA ASN A 137 6.23 -16.09 6.29
C ASN A 137 6.84 -14.68 6.32
N GLU A 138 6.97 -14.02 5.16
CA GLU A 138 7.46 -12.65 5.08
C GLU A 138 6.50 -11.68 5.76
N VAL A 139 5.19 -11.84 5.55
CA VAL A 139 4.17 -11.04 6.24
C VAL A 139 4.28 -11.20 7.77
N ILE A 140 4.39 -12.43 8.26
CA ILE A 140 4.54 -12.70 9.69
C ILE A 140 5.81 -12.05 10.25
N ALA A 141 6.92 -12.17 9.53
CA ALA A 141 8.19 -11.58 9.94
C ALA A 141 8.09 -10.05 10.04
N GLU A 142 7.52 -9.39 9.05
CA GLU A 142 7.36 -7.92 9.04
C GLU A 142 6.36 -7.43 10.10
N VAL A 143 5.26 -8.15 10.32
CA VAL A 143 4.31 -7.83 11.41
C VAL A 143 4.97 -7.96 12.78
N ASN A 144 5.81 -8.98 12.98
CA ASN A 144 6.57 -9.14 14.22
C ASN A 144 7.63 -8.05 14.41
N LYS A 145 8.31 -7.62 13.36
CA LYS A 145 9.24 -6.48 13.40
C LYS A 145 8.51 -5.17 13.74
N ALA A 146 7.30 -4.99 13.22
CA ALA A 146 6.48 -3.81 13.47
C ALA A 146 5.84 -3.80 14.87
N LYS A 147 6.02 -4.84 15.69
CA LYS A 147 5.50 -4.92 17.05
C LYS A 147 6.00 -3.73 17.88
N PRO A 148 5.10 -2.92 18.46
CA PRO A 148 5.50 -1.83 19.35
C PRO A 148 6.13 -2.37 20.63
N ALA A 149 7.16 -1.69 21.13
CA ALA A 149 7.82 -2.07 22.39
C ALA A 149 6.86 -2.06 23.61
N SER A 150 5.78 -1.29 23.53
CA SER A 150 4.74 -1.21 24.55
C SER A 150 3.82 -2.44 24.60
N SER A 151 3.83 -3.30 23.56
CA SER A 151 2.98 -4.49 23.51
C SER A 151 3.64 -5.63 24.28
N LYS A 152 3.07 -5.99 25.45
CA LYS A 152 3.48 -7.14 26.25
C LYS A 152 2.69 -8.38 25.84
N GLY A 153 3.36 -9.54 25.77
CA GLY A 153 2.75 -10.83 25.45
C GLY A 153 2.73 -11.15 23.97
N GLU A 154 1.90 -12.12 23.60
CA GLU A 154 1.71 -12.53 22.19
C GLU A 154 1.04 -11.42 21.38
N PHE A 155 1.66 -11.06 20.27
CA PHE A 155 1.20 -9.98 19.43
C PHE A 155 0.18 -10.47 18.40
N ILE A 156 0.47 -11.61 17.75
CA ILE A 156 -0.46 -12.29 16.84
C ILE A 156 -1.24 -13.31 17.67
N LYS A 157 -2.52 -13.05 17.91
CA LYS A 157 -3.38 -13.93 18.70
C LYS A 157 -3.96 -15.08 17.88
N SER A 158 -4.36 -14.80 16.67
CA SER A 158 -4.91 -15.77 15.73
C SER A 158 -4.63 -15.35 14.30
N MET A 159 -4.50 -16.32 13.43
CA MET A 159 -4.30 -16.12 12.00
C MET A 159 -5.31 -17.00 11.26
N HIS A 160 -5.97 -16.41 10.30
CA HIS A 160 -6.96 -17.11 9.50
C HIS A 160 -6.67 -16.88 8.02
N LEU A 161 -6.68 -17.95 7.27
CA LEU A 161 -6.53 -17.94 5.82
C LEU A 161 -7.86 -18.34 5.18
N SER A 162 -8.30 -17.57 4.19
CA SER A 162 -9.50 -17.89 3.41
C SER A 162 -9.33 -17.49 1.96
N SER A 163 -10.00 -18.18 1.07
CA SER A 163 -10.24 -17.68 -0.27
C SER A 163 -11.41 -16.70 -0.27
N THR A 164 -11.60 -15.95 -1.38
CA THR A 164 -12.65 -14.91 -1.47
C THR A 164 -14.06 -15.45 -1.13
N MET A 165 -14.37 -16.66 -1.55
CA MET A 165 -15.67 -17.29 -1.36
C MET A 165 -15.59 -18.60 -0.57
N GLY A 166 -14.43 -18.95 -0.04
CA GLY A 166 -14.22 -20.21 0.69
C GLY A 166 -14.36 -20.06 2.21
N PRO A 167 -14.36 -21.18 2.91
CA PRO A 167 -14.30 -21.19 4.36
C PRO A 167 -12.97 -20.66 4.87
N SER A 168 -12.98 -20.14 6.09
CA SER A 168 -11.77 -19.71 6.79
C SER A 168 -11.14 -20.89 7.52
N VAL A 169 -9.83 -21.04 7.42
CA VAL A 169 -9.03 -22.04 8.15
C VAL A 169 -8.06 -21.30 9.07
N GLN A 170 -7.94 -21.77 10.30
CA GLN A 170 -7.03 -21.24 11.31
C GLN A 170 -5.67 -21.92 11.21
#